data_6b43e6be4b1b2721c29296e25550d3af
#
_entry.id   6b43e6be4b1b2721c29296e25550d3af
#
_cell.length_a   1.000
_cell.length_b   1.000
_cell.length_c   1.000
_cell.angle_alpha   90.00
_cell.angle_beta   90.00
_cell.angle_gamma   90.00
#
_symmetry.space_group_name_H-M   'P 1'
#
loop_
_entity.id
_entity.type
_entity.pdbx_description
1 polymer ?
#
loop_
_entity_poly.entity_id
_entity_poly.type
_entity_poly.pdbx_seq_one_letter_code
_entity_poly.pdbx_strand_id
1 'polypeptide(L)'
;MLKYTLSLLALIGLLILNAWEKKEVKNETLKIAAIEPLSGPYAAVGQDLVEQLKFYANLVNSNGGLKDGRKIEIVALDNAMKAEKTTELLRKSIDEGIRFITQGAGSNHALNIIKQLEKYNSRNPGKEVLFLNHSAVTTSFTNELCTFYHFRFDANVAMKVAALVTQLSKDQDIKKVYLINQNYAYGQSFQKAAKRFLKERAPNIEVVGDELIQPFGKVQDFNPYVTKIKVSEADAILTGNWGPDAYRLVNSLADSGIKSKIYGIYVALPTGMPVMGEKAIFNSIIQVKETHENDSDTPEWLKEINNLHLAETTMSMDTDRFRFMMEMFAEATIKSNSFEPKDIAIALENMKGRGAYGDVLMRKEDHQIHFDIVAGLVSNKVEKPIQYRGENFGMAYSTVGKISKKDVTLKTTCEMKRP
;
A
#
# COMPACT_ATOMS: atom_id res chain seq x y z
N MET A 1 -21.70 -56.45 47.51
CA MET A 1 -22.11 -55.60 46.37
C MET A 1 -21.90 -54.07 46.55
N LEU A 2 -21.65 -53.60 47.74
CA LEU A 2 -21.51 -52.14 48.00
C LEU A 2 -20.12 -51.54 47.77
N LYS A 3 -19.03 -52.36 47.64
CA LYS A 3 -17.67 -51.90 47.42
C LYS A 3 -17.30 -51.62 45.95
N TYR A 4 -18.02 -52.16 44.99
CA TYR A 4 -17.75 -51.95 43.56
C TYR A 4 -18.49 -50.72 42.96
N THR A 5 -19.55 -50.24 43.61
CA THR A 5 -20.27 -49.06 43.15
C THR A 5 -19.60 -47.73 43.49
N LEU A 6 -18.81 -47.65 44.56
CA LEU A 6 -18.02 -46.46 44.93
C LEU A 6 -16.81 -46.22 44.02
N SER A 7 -16.19 -47.32 43.52
CA SER A 7 -15.01 -47.21 42.61
C SER A 7 -15.39 -46.73 41.19
N LEU A 8 -16.60 -47.07 40.72
CA LEU A 8 -17.07 -46.65 39.41
C LEU A 8 -17.47 -45.17 39.35
N LEU A 9 -18.05 -44.64 40.43
CA LEU A 9 -18.41 -43.25 40.56
C LEU A 9 -17.18 -42.32 40.69
N ALA A 10 -16.11 -42.78 41.34
CA ALA A 10 -14.83 -42.05 41.41
C ALA A 10 -14.09 -41.99 40.09
N LEU A 11 -14.14 -43.04 39.25
CA LEU A 11 -13.55 -43.03 37.89
C LEU A 11 -14.31 -42.16 36.92
N ILE A 12 -15.66 -42.11 36.99
CA ILE A 12 -16.49 -41.24 36.18
C ILE A 12 -16.30 -39.77 36.56
N GLY A 13 -16.14 -39.47 37.84
CA GLY A 13 -15.84 -38.13 38.36
C GLY A 13 -14.47 -37.59 37.88
N LEU A 14 -13.44 -38.45 37.80
CA LEU A 14 -12.13 -38.06 37.28
C LEU A 14 -12.11 -37.88 35.74
N LEU A 15 -12.92 -38.63 35.00
CA LEU A 15 -13.07 -38.46 33.55
C LEU A 15 -13.86 -37.21 33.16
N ILE A 16 -14.79 -36.76 33.99
CA ILE A 16 -15.55 -35.52 33.78
C ILE A 16 -14.74 -34.28 34.13
N LEU A 17 -13.84 -34.36 35.14
CA LEU A 17 -12.91 -33.26 35.48
C LEU A 17 -11.83 -33.04 34.45
N ASN A 18 -11.39 -34.06 33.73
CA ASN A 18 -10.42 -33.93 32.64
C ASN A 18 -11.04 -33.46 31.29
N ALA A 19 -12.38 -33.47 31.16
CA ALA A 19 -13.06 -33.01 29.95
C ALA A 19 -13.40 -31.49 29.98
N TRP A 20 -13.07 -30.78 31.07
CA TRP A 20 -13.41 -29.38 31.24
C TRP A 20 -12.21 -28.43 31.37
N GLU A 21 -11.01 -28.86 31.09
CA GLU A 21 -9.98 -27.94 30.63
C GLU A 21 -10.27 -27.56 29.15
N LYS A 22 -11.39 -26.94 28.89
CA LYS A 22 -11.45 -25.98 27.80
C LYS A 22 -10.38 -24.93 28.14
N LYS A 23 -9.21 -25.05 27.48
CA LYS A 23 -8.27 -23.95 27.38
C LYS A 23 -9.14 -22.70 27.13
N GLU A 24 -9.24 -21.81 28.11
CA GLU A 24 -9.71 -20.45 27.87
C GLU A 24 -8.80 -19.94 26.74
N VAL A 25 -9.34 -19.84 25.55
CA VAL A 25 -8.71 -19.09 24.47
C VAL A 25 -8.60 -17.70 25.04
N LYS A 26 -7.43 -17.32 25.53
CA LYS A 26 -7.16 -15.95 25.96
C LYS A 26 -7.57 -15.10 24.76
N ASN A 27 -8.61 -14.33 24.94
CA ASN A 27 -9.16 -13.38 23.95
C ASN A 27 -8.19 -12.19 23.75
N GLU A 28 -6.89 -12.48 23.75
CA GLU A 28 -5.85 -11.48 23.54
C GLU A 28 -5.79 -11.16 22.05
N THR A 29 -6.08 -9.92 21.72
CA THR A 29 -5.88 -9.42 20.35
C THR A 29 -4.39 -9.18 20.09
N LEU A 30 -3.93 -9.44 18.87
CA LEU A 30 -2.62 -9.01 18.42
C LEU A 30 -2.78 -7.59 17.84
N LYS A 31 -2.08 -6.63 18.46
CA LYS A 31 -2.13 -5.23 18.03
C LYS A 31 -1.13 -4.93 16.93
N ILE A 32 -1.61 -4.22 15.90
CA ILE A 32 -0.78 -3.60 14.85
C ILE A 32 -0.99 -2.09 14.94
N ALA A 33 0.05 -1.33 15.25
CA ALA A 33 -0.03 0.12 15.30
C ALA A 33 0.07 0.70 13.87
N ALA A 34 -1.00 1.37 13.42
CA ALA A 34 -1.08 2.06 12.13
C ALA A 34 -0.80 3.55 12.35
N ILE A 35 0.40 4.01 11.96
CA ILE A 35 0.86 5.39 12.15
C ILE A 35 0.61 6.17 10.86
N GLU A 36 -0.55 6.84 10.75
CA GLU A 36 -1.01 7.50 9.54
C GLU A 36 -1.44 8.95 9.79
N PRO A 37 -1.55 9.82 8.76
CA PRO A 37 -2.03 11.18 8.93
C PRO A 37 -3.57 11.20 9.05
N LEU A 38 -4.09 11.20 10.27
CA LEU A 38 -5.55 11.21 10.51
C LEU A 38 -6.10 12.62 10.69
N SER A 39 -5.24 13.63 10.70
CA SER A 39 -5.58 15.05 10.76
C SER A 39 -4.79 15.88 9.74
N GLY A 40 -5.24 17.13 9.48
CA GLY A 40 -4.60 18.05 8.55
C GLY A 40 -4.92 17.76 7.07
N PRO A 41 -4.16 18.34 6.12
CA PRO A 41 -4.48 18.29 4.67
C PRO A 41 -4.51 16.88 4.06
N TYR A 42 -3.84 15.90 4.69
CA TYR A 42 -3.76 14.50 4.24
C TYR A 42 -4.71 13.58 5.01
N ALA A 43 -5.59 14.13 5.86
CA ALA A 43 -6.49 13.35 6.73
C ALA A 43 -7.36 12.37 5.94
N ALA A 44 -7.95 12.81 4.83
CA ALA A 44 -8.81 11.94 4.00
C ALA A 44 -8.05 10.70 3.52
N VAL A 45 -6.79 10.86 3.08
CA VAL A 45 -5.96 9.74 2.65
C VAL A 45 -5.62 8.82 3.82
N GLY A 46 -5.17 9.37 4.96
CA GLY A 46 -4.80 8.55 6.12
C GLY A 46 -5.97 7.79 6.73
N GLN A 47 -7.14 8.41 6.77
CA GLN A 47 -8.37 7.78 7.25
C GLN A 47 -8.78 6.61 6.35
N ASP A 48 -8.76 6.81 5.01
CA ASP A 48 -9.04 5.75 4.04
C ASP A 48 -8.07 4.56 4.20
N LEU A 49 -6.77 4.82 4.36
CA LEU A 49 -5.76 3.78 4.61
C LEU A 49 -6.09 2.97 5.88
N VAL A 50 -6.47 3.64 6.98
CA VAL A 50 -6.82 2.96 8.23
C VAL A 50 -8.13 2.18 8.12
N GLU A 51 -9.11 2.69 7.40
CA GLU A 51 -10.37 1.98 7.15
C GLU A 51 -10.15 0.69 6.36
N GLN A 52 -9.31 0.73 5.32
CA GLN A 52 -8.92 -0.47 4.56
C GLN A 52 -8.14 -1.46 5.43
N LEU A 53 -7.19 -1.00 6.26
CA LEU A 53 -6.48 -1.86 7.21
C LEU A 53 -7.43 -2.57 8.17
N LYS A 54 -8.41 -1.85 8.74
CA LYS A 54 -9.41 -2.41 9.64
C LYS A 54 -10.32 -3.42 8.94
N PHE A 55 -10.77 -3.10 7.72
CA PHE A 55 -11.59 -4.00 6.92
C PHE A 55 -10.89 -5.36 6.71
N TYR A 56 -9.64 -5.35 6.23
CA TYR A 56 -8.92 -6.60 5.98
C TYR A 56 -8.51 -7.32 7.28
N ALA A 57 -8.22 -6.60 8.36
CA ALA A 57 -8.04 -7.22 9.67
C ALA A 57 -9.31 -7.94 10.13
N ASN A 58 -10.48 -7.32 9.97
CA ASN A 58 -11.77 -7.91 10.28
C ASN A 58 -12.08 -9.11 9.38
N LEU A 59 -11.75 -9.04 8.09
CA LEU A 59 -11.92 -10.15 7.16
C LEU A 59 -11.08 -11.38 7.59
N VAL A 60 -9.81 -11.17 7.97
CA VAL A 60 -8.96 -12.22 8.55
C VAL A 60 -9.57 -12.76 9.84
N ASN A 61 -10.01 -11.88 10.73
CA ASN A 61 -10.64 -12.26 12.01
C ASN A 61 -11.89 -13.11 11.84
N SER A 62 -12.71 -12.82 10.82
CA SER A 62 -13.93 -13.57 10.49
C SER A 62 -13.62 -14.93 9.86
N ASN A 63 -12.49 -15.06 9.18
CA ASN A 63 -12.03 -16.29 8.53
C ASN A 63 -11.13 -17.16 9.43
N GLY A 64 -11.22 -17.04 10.74
CA GLY A 64 -10.50 -17.87 11.71
C GLY A 64 -9.34 -17.15 12.41
N GLY A 65 -8.99 -15.94 12.01
CA GLY A 65 -7.96 -15.13 12.66
C GLY A 65 -6.53 -15.59 12.38
N LEU A 66 -5.65 -15.28 13.31
CA LEU A 66 -4.25 -15.68 13.30
C LEU A 66 -4.10 -17.09 13.89
N LYS A 67 -2.85 -17.53 14.07
CA LYS A 67 -2.55 -18.71 14.87
C LYS A 67 -3.37 -18.73 16.18
N ASP A 68 -3.91 -19.88 16.54
CA ASP A 68 -4.75 -20.11 17.72
C ASP A 68 -6.09 -19.31 17.72
N GLY A 69 -6.55 -18.80 16.55
CA GLY A 69 -7.78 -18.02 16.45
C GLY A 69 -7.67 -16.61 17.02
N ARG A 70 -6.46 -16.16 17.37
CA ARG A 70 -6.21 -14.79 17.86
C ARG A 70 -6.62 -13.76 16.81
N LYS A 71 -7.25 -12.68 17.24
CA LYS A 71 -7.73 -11.60 16.36
C LYS A 71 -6.69 -10.50 16.20
N ILE A 72 -6.72 -9.83 15.05
CA ILE A 72 -5.95 -8.61 14.78
C ILE A 72 -6.75 -7.40 15.27
N GLU A 73 -6.09 -6.48 15.95
CA GLU A 73 -6.59 -5.15 16.30
C GLU A 73 -5.71 -4.07 15.66
N ILE A 74 -6.30 -3.20 14.84
CA ILE A 74 -5.61 -2.04 14.27
C ILE A 74 -5.72 -0.86 15.23
N VAL A 75 -4.58 -0.45 15.79
CA VAL A 75 -4.45 0.72 16.65
C VAL A 75 -4.07 1.92 15.79
N ALA A 76 -5.05 2.77 15.46
CA ALA A 76 -4.84 3.94 14.61
C ALA A 76 -4.19 5.09 15.39
N LEU A 77 -3.09 5.62 14.87
CA LEU A 77 -2.28 6.66 15.51
C LEU A 77 -2.02 7.81 14.52
N ASP A 78 -2.43 9.03 14.89
CA ASP A 78 -2.32 10.21 14.05
C ASP A 78 -0.95 10.88 14.13
N ASN A 79 -0.16 10.78 13.08
CA ASN A 79 1.11 11.48 12.96
C ASN A 79 0.99 12.91 12.38
N ALA A 80 -0.18 13.30 11.88
CA ALA A 80 -0.45 14.61 11.27
C ALA A 80 0.60 15.02 10.20
N MET A 81 1.19 14.06 9.48
CA MET A 81 2.33 14.26 8.54
C MET A 81 3.56 14.93 9.18
N LYS A 82 3.82 14.72 10.48
CA LYS A 82 4.96 15.27 11.21
C LYS A 82 5.95 14.16 11.57
N ALA A 83 7.23 14.34 11.21
CA ALA A 83 8.28 13.34 11.44
C ALA A 83 8.53 13.10 12.95
N GLU A 84 8.52 14.17 13.75
CA GLU A 84 8.70 14.10 15.19
C GLU A 84 7.59 13.28 15.85
N LYS A 85 6.33 13.53 15.44
CA LYS A 85 5.17 12.81 15.95
C LYS A 85 5.18 11.34 15.53
N THR A 86 5.65 11.03 14.31
CA THR A 86 5.86 9.64 13.88
C THR A 86 6.84 8.92 14.81
N THR A 87 7.95 9.57 15.20
CA THR A 87 8.95 9.02 16.11
C THR A 87 8.38 8.80 17.52
N GLU A 88 7.62 9.77 18.02
CA GLU A 88 6.96 9.70 19.33
C GLU A 88 5.97 8.53 19.38
N LEU A 89 5.09 8.43 18.38
CA LEU A 89 4.09 7.37 18.30
C LEU A 89 4.71 5.98 18.12
N LEU A 90 5.80 5.86 17.35
CA LEU A 90 6.55 4.62 17.26
C LEU A 90 7.09 4.18 18.61
N ARG A 91 7.74 5.08 19.37
CA ARG A 91 8.28 4.78 20.71
C ARG A 91 7.17 4.39 21.67
N LYS A 92 6.08 5.17 21.70
CA LYS A 92 4.91 4.87 22.53
C LYS A 92 4.35 3.47 22.23
N SER A 93 4.21 3.11 20.96
CA SER A 93 3.73 1.78 20.56
C SER A 93 4.65 0.67 21.09
N ILE A 94 5.96 0.86 20.99
CA ILE A 94 6.95 -0.10 21.51
C ILE A 94 6.87 -0.22 23.04
N ASP A 95 6.77 0.91 23.74
CA ASP A 95 6.67 0.96 25.20
C ASP A 95 5.37 0.30 25.70
N GLU A 96 4.28 0.35 24.91
CA GLU A 96 3.03 -0.36 25.16
C GLU A 96 3.08 -1.85 24.77
N GLY A 97 4.21 -2.35 24.32
CA GLY A 97 4.43 -3.77 23.96
C GLY A 97 3.94 -4.14 22.56
N ILE A 98 3.58 -3.18 21.72
CA ILE A 98 3.19 -3.44 20.32
C ILE A 98 4.44 -3.74 19.50
N ARG A 99 4.48 -4.92 18.89
CA ARG A 99 5.64 -5.42 18.12
C ARG A 99 5.43 -5.43 16.60
N PHE A 100 4.27 -4.96 16.14
CA PHE A 100 3.91 -4.87 14.72
C PHE A 100 3.48 -3.45 14.41
N ILE A 101 4.19 -2.83 13.47
CA ILE A 101 3.93 -1.45 13.06
C ILE A 101 3.57 -1.46 11.58
N THR A 102 2.58 -0.66 11.18
CA THR A 102 2.28 -0.41 9.78
C THR A 102 2.23 1.08 9.50
N GLN A 103 2.68 1.48 8.32
CA GLN A 103 2.67 2.86 7.84
C GLN A 103 2.83 2.88 6.31
N GLY A 104 2.23 3.86 5.63
CA GLY A 104 2.33 3.98 4.18
C GLY A 104 2.29 5.41 3.65
N ALA A 105 1.56 6.31 4.29
CA ALA A 105 1.47 7.69 3.81
C ALA A 105 2.77 8.48 4.09
N GLY A 106 3.53 8.72 3.00
CA GLY A 106 4.75 9.54 3.05
C GLY A 106 6.02 8.76 3.39
N SER A 107 6.86 8.57 2.38
CA SER A 107 8.11 7.80 2.52
C SER A 107 9.11 8.37 3.53
N ASN A 108 9.02 9.64 3.89
CA ASN A 108 9.85 10.21 4.97
C ASN A 108 9.54 9.57 6.33
N HIS A 109 8.26 9.27 6.59
CA HIS A 109 7.81 8.64 7.82
C HIS A 109 8.28 7.18 7.86
N ALA A 110 8.12 6.45 6.76
CA ALA A 110 8.64 5.09 6.64
C ALA A 110 10.17 5.03 6.82
N LEU A 111 10.92 5.94 6.21
CA LEU A 111 12.36 6.03 6.38
C LEU A 111 12.76 6.23 7.85
N ASN A 112 12.03 7.10 8.55
CA ASN A 112 12.23 7.32 9.97
C ASN A 112 11.96 6.04 10.77
N ILE A 113 10.84 5.35 10.52
CA ILE A 113 10.51 4.07 11.18
C ILE A 113 11.60 3.03 10.91
N ILE A 114 12.02 2.82 9.65
CA ILE A 114 13.08 1.87 9.28
C ILE A 114 14.35 2.11 10.09
N LYS A 115 14.86 3.38 10.11
CA LYS A 115 16.09 3.73 10.84
C LYS A 115 15.96 3.55 12.36
N GLN A 116 14.82 3.91 12.94
CA GLN A 116 14.59 3.75 14.37
C GLN A 116 14.48 2.27 14.76
N LEU A 117 13.78 1.47 13.96
CA LEU A 117 13.62 0.04 14.22
C LEU A 117 14.91 -0.75 14.02
N GLU A 118 15.72 -0.43 13.00
CA GLU A 118 17.03 -1.03 12.83
C GLU A 118 17.90 -0.84 14.09
N LYS A 119 17.94 0.41 14.60
CA LYS A 119 18.67 0.72 15.84
C LYS A 119 18.05 0.05 17.07
N TYR A 120 16.71 0.00 17.17
CA TYR A 120 16.03 -0.63 18.30
C TYR A 120 16.25 -2.14 18.30
N ASN A 121 15.96 -2.82 17.18
CA ASN A 121 16.04 -4.27 17.07
C ASN A 121 17.47 -4.79 17.31
N SER A 122 18.49 -4.07 16.82
CA SER A 122 19.89 -4.46 17.08
C SER A 122 20.31 -4.40 18.56
N ARG A 123 19.61 -3.61 19.38
CA ARG A 123 19.90 -3.44 20.82
C ARG A 123 19.00 -4.26 21.73
N ASN A 124 17.91 -4.80 21.22
CA ASN A 124 16.88 -5.47 21.98
C ASN A 124 16.54 -6.86 21.39
N PRO A 125 17.51 -7.79 21.33
CA PRO A 125 17.25 -9.14 20.83
C PRO A 125 16.17 -9.82 21.67
N GLY A 126 15.23 -10.49 21.00
CA GLY A 126 14.04 -11.09 21.62
C GLY A 126 12.87 -10.12 21.86
N LYS A 127 13.05 -8.82 21.55
CA LYS A 127 12.01 -7.78 21.63
C LYS A 127 11.88 -7.01 20.30
N GLU A 128 12.27 -7.64 19.21
CA GLU A 128 12.25 -6.99 17.89
C GLU A 128 10.84 -6.58 17.50
N VAL A 129 10.79 -5.57 16.64
CA VAL A 129 9.56 -5.01 16.07
C VAL A 129 9.59 -5.16 14.56
N LEU A 130 8.51 -5.66 13.98
CA LEU A 130 8.34 -5.85 12.53
C LEU A 130 7.57 -4.69 11.92
N PHE A 131 8.10 -4.15 10.82
CA PHE A 131 7.45 -3.10 10.05
C PHE A 131 6.80 -3.67 8.77
N LEU A 132 5.47 -3.58 8.70
CA LEU A 132 4.63 -3.98 7.59
C LEU A 132 4.28 -2.73 6.77
N ASN A 133 5.05 -2.44 5.74
CA ASN A 133 4.92 -1.25 4.92
C ASN A 133 3.94 -1.49 3.76
N HIS A 134 2.79 -0.84 3.78
CA HIS A 134 1.75 -1.06 2.76
C HIS A 134 1.78 -0.08 1.57
N SER A 135 2.43 1.10 1.67
CA SER A 135 2.34 2.11 0.59
C SER A 135 3.53 3.07 0.49
N ALA A 136 4.51 3.01 1.40
CA ALA A 136 5.70 3.86 1.29
C ALA A 136 6.70 3.22 0.33
N VAL A 137 6.72 3.70 -0.92
CA VAL A 137 7.28 2.97 -2.07
C VAL A 137 8.64 3.45 -2.56
N THR A 138 9.35 4.32 -1.83
CA THR A 138 10.72 4.73 -2.19
C THR A 138 11.60 3.51 -2.45
N THR A 139 12.31 3.50 -3.58
CA THR A 139 13.05 2.33 -4.07
C THR A 139 14.13 1.86 -3.11
N SER A 140 14.83 2.79 -2.41
CA SER A 140 15.92 2.47 -1.49
C SER A 140 15.53 1.57 -0.32
N PHE A 141 14.26 1.55 0.10
CA PHE A 141 13.83 0.81 1.29
C PHE A 141 13.92 -0.72 1.16
N THR A 142 13.92 -1.24 -0.08
CA THR A 142 14.14 -2.64 -0.39
C THR A 142 15.40 -2.83 -1.28
N ASN A 143 16.30 -1.86 -1.23
CA ASN A 143 17.63 -1.89 -1.85
C ASN A 143 18.67 -1.52 -0.79
N GLU A 144 19.37 -0.40 -0.93
CA GLU A 144 20.47 0.01 -0.07
C GLU A 144 20.09 0.29 1.40
N LEU A 145 18.81 0.49 1.71
CA LEU A 145 18.28 0.69 3.05
C LEU A 145 17.41 -0.48 3.56
N CYS A 146 17.55 -1.64 2.92
CA CYS A 146 16.80 -2.83 3.33
C CYS A 146 17.23 -3.31 4.72
N THR A 147 16.26 -3.76 5.50
CA THR A 147 16.49 -4.39 6.81
C THR A 147 15.62 -5.63 6.97
N PHE A 148 16.08 -6.59 7.78
CA PHE A 148 15.39 -7.87 7.96
C PHE A 148 13.98 -7.74 8.53
N TYR A 149 13.70 -6.72 9.34
CA TYR A 149 12.40 -6.50 9.96
C TYR A 149 11.51 -5.48 9.21
N HIS A 150 11.75 -5.27 7.91
CA HIS A 150 10.91 -4.43 7.06
C HIS A 150 10.41 -5.24 5.85
N PHE A 151 9.09 -5.32 5.69
CA PHE A 151 8.42 -5.97 4.56
C PHE A 151 7.55 -4.96 3.82
N ARG A 152 7.68 -4.90 2.49
CA ARG A 152 6.88 -3.99 1.67
C ARG A 152 5.86 -4.75 0.83
N PHE A 153 4.58 -4.42 1.03
CA PHE A 153 3.42 -5.05 0.40
C PHE A 153 2.88 -4.28 -0.79
N ASP A 154 3.61 -3.31 -1.31
CA ASP A 154 3.33 -2.60 -2.57
C ASP A 154 4.55 -2.63 -3.49
N ALA A 155 4.34 -2.53 -4.80
CA ALA A 155 5.45 -2.41 -5.75
C ALA A 155 6.22 -1.11 -5.49
N ASN A 156 7.55 -1.15 -5.54
CA ASN A 156 8.34 0.06 -5.35
C ASN A 156 8.21 1.03 -6.52
N VAL A 157 8.63 2.28 -6.29
CA VAL A 157 8.57 3.35 -7.30
C VAL A 157 9.20 2.92 -8.62
N ALA A 158 10.36 2.28 -8.59
CA ALA A 158 11.04 1.89 -9.83
C ALA A 158 10.24 0.84 -10.62
N MET A 159 9.60 -0.12 -9.93
CA MET A 159 8.69 -1.11 -10.55
C MET A 159 7.46 -0.41 -11.17
N LYS A 160 6.81 0.48 -10.41
CA LYS A 160 5.62 1.22 -10.88
C LYS A 160 5.95 2.16 -12.04
N VAL A 161 7.08 2.87 -11.99
CA VAL A 161 7.52 3.76 -13.08
C VAL A 161 7.93 2.95 -14.31
N ALA A 162 8.56 1.78 -14.13
CA ALA A 162 8.84 0.87 -15.24
C ALA A 162 7.55 0.46 -15.97
N ALA A 163 6.48 0.16 -15.21
CA ALA A 163 5.17 -0.16 -15.78
C ALA A 163 4.55 1.07 -16.49
N LEU A 164 4.60 2.26 -15.86
CA LEU A 164 4.10 3.50 -16.46
C LEU A 164 4.78 3.82 -17.79
N VAL A 165 6.11 3.76 -17.83
CA VAL A 165 6.87 4.05 -19.06
C VAL A 165 6.60 2.99 -20.12
N THR A 166 6.47 1.71 -19.73
CA THR A 166 6.08 0.64 -20.68
C THR A 166 4.68 0.89 -21.26
N GLN A 167 3.73 1.40 -20.47
CA GLN A 167 2.41 1.75 -20.96
C GLN A 167 2.46 3.02 -21.84
N LEU A 168 3.19 4.04 -21.43
CA LEU A 168 3.37 5.31 -22.13
C LEU A 168 4.03 5.09 -23.51
N SER A 169 5.03 4.21 -23.62
CA SER A 169 5.74 3.94 -24.87
C SER A 169 4.88 3.29 -25.97
N LYS A 170 3.69 2.77 -25.61
CA LYS A 170 2.72 2.23 -26.58
C LYS A 170 1.90 3.32 -27.25
N ASP A 171 1.86 4.52 -26.69
CA ASP A 171 1.11 5.65 -27.21
C ASP A 171 1.96 6.42 -28.24
N GLN A 172 1.65 6.24 -29.52
CA GLN A 172 2.42 6.81 -30.63
C GLN A 172 2.31 8.34 -30.73
N ASP A 173 1.31 8.94 -30.09
CA ASP A 173 1.10 10.39 -30.10
C ASP A 173 2.03 11.10 -29.10
N ILE A 174 2.65 10.37 -28.15
CA ILE A 174 3.54 10.96 -27.16
C ILE A 174 4.97 11.03 -27.69
N LYS A 175 5.49 12.25 -27.80
CA LYS A 175 6.87 12.56 -28.20
C LYS A 175 7.62 13.34 -27.11
N LYS A 176 6.89 14.14 -26.32
CA LYS A 176 7.42 15.02 -25.30
C LYS A 176 6.77 14.76 -23.95
N VAL A 177 7.57 14.57 -22.91
CA VAL A 177 7.06 14.41 -21.53
C VAL A 177 7.62 15.47 -20.60
N TYR A 178 6.77 15.91 -19.66
CA TYR A 178 7.15 16.79 -18.57
C TYR A 178 7.14 16.03 -17.24
N LEU A 179 8.23 16.08 -16.50
CA LEU A 179 8.31 15.47 -15.17
C LEU A 179 7.98 16.52 -14.10
N ILE A 180 7.03 16.24 -13.22
CA ILE A 180 6.71 17.11 -12.09
C ILE A 180 6.40 16.27 -10.85
N ASN A 181 7.19 16.43 -9.79
CA ASN A 181 7.13 15.58 -8.62
C ASN A 181 7.27 16.37 -7.32
N GLN A 182 6.71 15.86 -6.24
CA GLN A 182 6.90 16.41 -4.89
C GLN A 182 8.36 16.27 -4.44
N ASN A 183 8.94 17.33 -3.87
CA ASN A 183 10.35 17.34 -3.45
C ASN A 183 10.56 16.65 -2.10
N TYR A 184 10.56 15.32 -2.09
CA TYR A 184 10.95 14.49 -0.96
C TYR A 184 11.36 13.09 -1.44
N ALA A 185 11.74 12.17 -0.54
CA ALA A 185 12.33 10.86 -0.88
C ALA A 185 11.58 10.10 -1.98
N TYR A 186 10.23 10.05 -1.92
CA TYR A 186 9.42 9.40 -2.94
C TYR A 186 9.45 10.10 -4.29
N GLY A 187 9.21 11.43 -4.33
CA GLY A 187 9.19 12.17 -5.59
C GLY A 187 10.55 12.21 -6.28
N GLN A 188 11.64 12.31 -5.50
CA GLN A 188 13.01 12.20 -6.02
C GLN A 188 13.28 10.78 -6.57
N SER A 189 12.78 9.73 -5.89
CA SER A 189 12.87 8.36 -6.38
C SER A 189 12.09 8.16 -7.68
N PHE A 190 10.89 8.78 -7.80
CA PHE A 190 10.09 8.77 -9.02
C PHE A 190 10.83 9.45 -10.18
N GLN A 191 11.32 10.66 -9.98
CA GLN A 191 12.09 11.43 -10.96
C GLN A 191 13.28 10.64 -11.50
N LYS A 192 14.08 10.05 -10.59
CA LYS A 192 15.24 9.22 -10.95
C LYS A 192 14.82 7.99 -11.79
N ALA A 193 13.75 7.31 -11.38
CA ALA A 193 13.24 6.14 -12.08
C ALA A 193 12.66 6.53 -13.46
N ALA A 194 11.91 7.64 -13.56
CA ALA A 194 11.33 8.12 -14.80
C ALA A 194 12.42 8.43 -15.85
N LYS A 195 13.44 9.19 -15.48
CA LYS A 195 14.60 9.47 -16.38
C LYS A 195 15.29 8.20 -16.85
N ARG A 196 15.50 7.24 -15.94
CA ARG A 196 16.12 5.97 -16.27
C ARG A 196 15.27 5.18 -17.29
N PHE A 197 14.01 4.94 -16.99
CA PHE A 197 13.16 4.08 -17.81
C PHE A 197 12.73 4.74 -19.13
N LEU A 198 12.58 6.06 -19.18
CA LEU A 198 12.42 6.77 -20.45
C LEU A 198 13.61 6.51 -21.36
N LYS A 199 14.84 6.66 -20.86
CA LYS A 199 16.04 6.36 -21.63
C LYS A 199 16.14 4.89 -22.06
N GLU A 200 15.74 3.95 -21.20
CA GLU A 200 15.88 2.50 -21.46
C GLU A 200 14.77 1.94 -22.35
N ARG A 201 13.52 2.42 -22.20
CA ARG A 201 12.31 1.81 -22.81
C ARG A 201 11.59 2.69 -23.82
N ALA A 202 11.84 4.00 -23.81
CA ALA A 202 11.19 4.97 -24.66
C ALA A 202 12.19 6.07 -25.11
N PRO A 203 13.34 5.71 -25.72
CA PRO A 203 14.44 6.65 -26.03
C PRO A 203 14.06 7.71 -27.07
N ASN A 204 12.98 7.51 -27.79
CA ASN A 204 12.43 8.46 -28.76
C ASN A 204 11.52 9.52 -28.14
N ILE A 205 11.28 9.47 -26.83
CA ILE A 205 10.46 10.44 -26.09
C ILE A 205 11.39 11.43 -25.38
N GLU A 206 11.23 12.71 -25.72
CA GLU A 206 12.01 13.81 -25.16
C GLU A 206 11.46 14.24 -23.78
N VAL A 207 12.36 14.47 -22.81
CA VAL A 207 12.01 15.10 -21.53
C VAL A 207 12.17 16.60 -21.68
N VAL A 208 11.06 17.32 -21.82
CA VAL A 208 11.00 18.77 -22.07
C VAL A 208 10.88 19.62 -20.79
N GLY A 209 10.79 18.99 -19.63
CA GLY A 209 10.79 19.66 -18.33
C GLY A 209 10.91 18.70 -17.18
N ASP A 210 11.44 19.19 -16.04
CA ASP A 210 11.73 18.36 -14.87
C ASP A 210 11.72 19.22 -13.60
N GLU A 211 10.63 19.14 -12.86
CA GLU A 211 10.38 19.97 -11.67
C GLU A 211 10.21 19.12 -10.41
N LEU A 212 10.81 19.62 -9.32
CA LEU A 212 10.52 19.16 -7.97
C LEU A 212 9.80 20.27 -7.20
N ILE A 213 8.50 20.10 -6.97
CA ILE A 213 7.65 21.09 -6.29
C ILE A 213 7.96 21.15 -4.80
N GLN A 214 8.06 22.36 -4.27
CA GLN A 214 8.34 22.59 -2.86
C GLN A 214 7.65 23.85 -2.33
N PRO A 215 7.33 23.87 -1.03
CA PRO A 215 7.49 22.76 -0.08
C PRO A 215 6.43 21.67 -0.29
N PHE A 216 6.81 20.42 -0.06
CA PHE A 216 5.92 19.25 -0.16
C PHE A 216 4.63 19.47 0.64
N GLY A 217 3.48 19.24 0.00
CA GLY A 217 2.15 19.32 0.61
C GLY A 217 1.66 20.73 0.98
N LYS A 218 2.43 21.79 0.65
CA LYS A 218 2.10 23.16 1.01
C LYS A 218 1.89 24.10 -0.17
N VAL A 219 2.14 23.63 -1.39
CA VAL A 219 1.90 24.43 -2.60
C VAL A 219 0.39 24.59 -2.80
N GLN A 220 -0.08 25.86 -2.75
CA GLN A 220 -1.49 26.18 -2.93
C GLN A 220 -1.82 26.56 -4.38
N ASP A 221 -0.87 27.17 -5.08
CA ASP A 221 -1.03 27.63 -6.47
C ASP A 221 -0.07 26.86 -7.38
N PHE A 222 -0.65 26.11 -8.33
CA PHE A 222 0.09 25.37 -9.34
C PHE A 222 0.23 26.13 -10.67
N ASN A 223 -0.36 27.32 -10.85
CA ASN A 223 -0.29 28.10 -12.09
C ASN A 223 1.14 28.38 -12.58
N PRO A 224 2.14 28.67 -11.73
CA PRO A 224 3.53 28.84 -12.17
C PRO A 224 4.10 27.58 -12.85
N TYR A 225 3.76 26.39 -12.34
CA TYR A 225 4.18 25.11 -12.94
C TYR A 225 3.41 24.82 -14.21
N VAL A 226 2.09 25.06 -14.21
CA VAL A 226 1.20 24.87 -15.36
C VAL A 226 1.63 25.75 -16.52
N THR A 227 2.07 27.00 -16.27
CA THR A 227 2.61 27.90 -17.30
C THR A 227 3.85 27.30 -17.95
N LYS A 228 4.77 26.72 -17.18
CA LYS A 228 5.98 26.05 -17.74
C LYS A 228 5.60 24.82 -18.57
N ILE A 229 4.64 24.01 -18.10
CA ILE A 229 4.12 22.85 -18.83
C ILE A 229 3.51 23.31 -20.16
N LYS A 230 2.73 24.36 -20.17
CA LYS A 230 2.13 24.94 -21.39
C LYS A 230 3.19 25.35 -22.42
N VAL A 231 4.22 26.07 -21.98
CA VAL A 231 5.32 26.54 -22.85
C VAL A 231 6.15 25.37 -23.39
N SER A 232 6.27 24.28 -22.64
CA SER A 232 7.03 23.09 -23.06
C SER A 232 6.35 22.26 -24.16
N GLU A 233 5.05 22.49 -24.40
CA GLU A 233 4.23 21.72 -25.33
C GLU A 233 4.33 20.20 -25.09
N ALA A 234 4.39 19.78 -23.83
CA ALA A 234 4.48 18.37 -23.47
C ALA A 234 3.17 17.63 -23.83
N ASP A 235 3.30 16.48 -24.49
CA ASP A 235 2.17 15.60 -24.83
C ASP A 235 1.66 14.85 -23.60
N ALA A 236 2.58 14.55 -22.66
CA ALA A 236 2.27 13.86 -21.42
C ALA A 236 3.03 14.43 -20.22
N ILE A 237 2.44 14.24 -19.06
CA ILE A 237 2.99 14.59 -17.75
C ILE A 237 3.22 13.30 -16.98
N LEU A 238 4.46 13.03 -16.56
CA LEU A 238 4.79 11.95 -15.63
C LEU A 238 4.91 12.52 -14.22
N THR A 239 4.08 12.03 -13.30
CA THR A 239 4.05 12.58 -11.95
C THR A 239 3.91 11.52 -10.86
N GLY A 240 4.72 11.68 -9.80
CA GLY A 240 4.56 11.00 -8.53
C GLY A 240 3.72 11.81 -7.53
N ASN A 241 3.16 12.94 -7.90
CA ASN A 241 2.33 13.72 -6.98
C ASN A 241 1.11 12.90 -6.52
N TRP A 242 0.74 13.05 -5.25
CA TRP A 242 -0.41 12.40 -4.64
C TRP A 242 -1.08 13.32 -3.61
N GLY A 243 -2.29 12.97 -3.22
CA GLY A 243 -3.08 13.76 -2.27
C GLY A 243 -3.32 15.19 -2.78
N PRO A 244 -3.42 16.19 -1.89
CA PRO A 244 -3.80 17.56 -2.26
C PRO A 244 -2.94 18.18 -3.38
N ASP A 245 -1.64 17.88 -3.45
CA ASP A 245 -0.78 18.42 -4.53
C ASP A 245 -1.14 17.84 -5.89
N ALA A 246 -1.47 16.54 -5.97
CA ALA A 246 -1.94 15.92 -7.22
C ALA A 246 -3.27 16.52 -7.66
N TYR A 247 -4.21 16.66 -6.73
CA TYR A 247 -5.55 17.16 -7.04
C TYR A 247 -5.52 18.61 -7.53
N ARG A 248 -4.67 19.46 -6.90
CA ARG A 248 -4.47 20.84 -7.37
C ARG A 248 -3.79 20.91 -8.73
N LEU A 249 -2.79 20.06 -8.99
CA LEU A 249 -2.12 19.98 -10.28
C LEU A 249 -3.14 19.60 -11.37
N VAL A 250 -3.94 18.55 -11.18
CA VAL A 250 -4.98 18.12 -12.13
C VAL A 250 -5.98 19.23 -12.40
N ASN A 251 -6.49 19.88 -11.34
CA ASN A 251 -7.45 20.96 -11.48
C ASN A 251 -6.85 22.15 -12.25
N SER A 252 -5.62 22.57 -11.94
CA SER A 252 -4.96 23.70 -12.61
C SER A 252 -4.65 23.41 -14.08
N LEU A 253 -4.28 22.18 -14.43
CA LEU A 253 -4.08 21.76 -15.83
C LEU A 253 -5.40 21.82 -16.62
N ALA A 254 -6.47 21.26 -16.07
CA ALA A 254 -7.79 21.27 -16.71
C ALA A 254 -8.32 22.71 -16.89
N ASP A 255 -8.22 23.55 -15.85
CA ASP A 255 -8.64 24.96 -15.89
C ASP A 255 -7.86 25.80 -16.91
N SER A 256 -6.61 25.43 -17.18
CA SER A 256 -5.75 26.07 -18.19
C SER A 256 -5.96 25.53 -19.61
N GLY A 257 -6.85 24.54 -19.80
CA GLY A 257 -7.15 23.93 -21.10
C GLY A 257 -6.00 23.08 -21.68
N ILE A 258 -5.00 22.70 -20.85
CA ILE A 258 -3.87 21.87 -21.27
C ILE A 258 -4.32 20.41 -21.37
N LYS A 259 -4.18 19.80 -22.56
CA LYS A 259 -4.65 18.44 -22.84
C LYS A 259 -3.57 17.34 -22.71
N SER A 260 -2.43 17.65 -22.14
CA SER A 260 -1.38 16.63 -21.89
C SER A 260 -1.94 15.48 -21.06
N LYS A 261 -1.70 14.24 -21.49
CA LYS A 261 -2.11 13.05 -20.74
C LYS A 261 -1.31 12.95 -19.44
N ILE A 262 -1.93 12.54 -18.35
CA ILE A 262 -1.25 12.39 -17.05
C ILE A 262 -0.96 10.92 -16.80
N TYR A 263 0.30 10.57 -16.55
CA TYR A 263 0.75 9.25 -16.12
C TYR A 263 1.26 9.31 -14.69
N GLY A 264 0.68 8.52 -13.80
CA GLY A 264 1.05 8.58 -12.39
C GLY A 264 0.81 7.30 -11.59
N ILE A 265 1.15 7.36 -10.31
CA ILE A 265 1.00 6.21 -9.40
C ILE A 265 -0.20 6.40 -8.47
N TYR A 266 -0.37 7.58 -7.88
CA TYR A 266 -1.40 7.89 -6.88
C TYR A 266 -2.13 9.20 -7.16
N VAL A 267 -2.30 9.55 -8.45
CA VAL A 267 -2.89 10.85 -8.88
C VAL A 267 -4.40 10.88 -8.64
N ALA A 268 -5.09 9.80 -8.98
CA ALA A 268 -6.54 9.73 -8.97
C ALA A 268 -7.07 8.74 -7.91
N LEU A 269 -6.67 8.94 -6.66
CA LEU A 269 -7.21 8.17 -5.53
C LEU A 269 -8.70 8.47 -5.32
N PRO A 270 -9.53 7.54 -4.80
CA PRO A 270 -10.93 7.79 -4.47
C PRO A 270 -11.12 9.03 -3.58
N THR A 271 -10.21 9.27 -2.63
CA THR A 271 -10.18 10.47 -1.77
C THR A 271 -10.01 11.79 -2.54
N GLY A 272 -9.57 11.74 -3.79
CA GLY A 272 -9.41 12.91 -4.65
C GLY A 272 -10.63 13.21 -5.53
N MET A 273 -11.54 12.26 -5.69
CA MET A 273 -12.69 12.42 -6.58
C MET A 273 -13.60 13.60 -6.16
N PRO A 274 -13.90 13.82 -4.85
CA PRO A 274 -14.67 14.98 -4.43
C PRO A 274 -14.03 16.33 -4.80
N VAL A 275 -12.70 16.37 -4.94
CA VAL A 275 -11.94 17.59 -5.23
C VAL A 275 -11.78 17.82 -6.73
N MET A 276 -11.52 16.76 -7.49
CA MET A 276 -11.25 16.85 -8.93
C MET A 276 -12.52 16.83 -9.78
N GLY A 277 -13.55 16.07 -9.38
CA GLY A 277 -14.77 15.89 -10.16
C GLY A 277 -14.47 15.49 -11.62
N GLU A 278 -15.20 16.06 -12.56
CA GLU A 278 -15.03 15.77 -14.00
C GLU A 278 -13.63 16.16 -14.55
N LYS A 279 -12.87 17.02 -13.86
CA LYS A 279 -11.50 17.35 -14.26
C LYS A 279 -10.56 16.14 -14.22
N ALA A 280 -10.89 15.11 -13.43
CA ALA A 280 -10.12 13.87 -13.40
C ALA A 280 -10.08 13.12 -14.74
N ILE A 281 -11.09 13.31 -15.63
CA ILE A 281 -11.12 12.70 -16.95
C ILE A 281 -10.56 13.62 -18.06
N PHE A 282 -10.44 14.90 -17.80
CA PHE A 282 -10.05 15.90 -18.81
C PHE A 282 -8.65 15.61 -19.40
N ASN A 283 -7.70 15.26 -18.54
CA ASN A 283 -6.30 14.98 -18.93
C ASN A 283 -6.01 13.50 -19.15
N SER A 284 -7.03 12.65 -19.32
CA SER A 284 -6.84 11.22 -19.56
C SER A 284 -5.83 10.60 -18.59
N ILE A 285 -6.11 10.67 -17.27
CA ILE A 285 -5.21 10.17 -16.23
C ILE A 285 -5.04 8.66 -16.36
N ILE A 286 -3.80 8.20 -16.56
CA ILE A 286 -3.42 6.79 -16.55
C ILE A 286 -2.63 6.51 -15.27
N GLN A 287 -3.13 5.57 -14.46
CA GLN A 287 -2.53 5.19 -13.20
C GLN A 287 -2.23 3.69 -13.14
N VAL A 288 -1.08 3.32 -12.60
CA VAL A 288 -0.72 1.91 -12.39
C VAL A 288 -1.13 1.46 -10.99
N LYS A 289 -1.69 0.23 -10.92
CA LYS A 289 -2.36 -0.33 -9.73
C LYS A 289 -2.14 -1.84 -9.64
N GLU A 290 -2.50 -2.42 -8.50
CA GLU A 290 -2.55 -3.86 -8.28
C GLU A 290 -3.77 -4.48 -8.98
N THR A 291 -4.89 -3.76 -8.95
CA THR A 291 -6.20 -4.14 -9.52
C THR A 291 -7.14 -2.95 -9.57
N HIS A 292 -8.28 -3.07 -10.22
CA HIS A 292 -9.45 -2.18 -10.09
C HIS A 292 -10.75 -2.92 -10.46
N GLU A 293 -11.90 -2.41 -10.01
CA GLU A 293 -13.19 -3.11 -10.07
C GLU A 293 -13.73 -3.33 -11.48
N ASN A 294 -13.34 -2.51 -12.46
CA ASN A 294 -13.82 -2.61 -13.85
C ASN A 294 -12.87 -3.41 -14.75
N ASP A 295 -11.93 -4.18 -14.21
CA ASP A 295 -11.14 -5.10 -15.00
C ASP A 295 -11.90 -6.41 -15.21
N SER A 296 -12.08 -6.81 -16.49
CA SER A 296 -12.81 -8.02 -16.85
C SER A 296 -12.19 -9.30 -16.27
N ASP A 297 -10.88 -9.30 -16.06
CA ASP A 297 -10.15 -10.47 -15.57
C ASP A 297 -10.09 -10.52 -14.03
N THR A 298 -10.73 -9.56 -13.33
CA THR A 298 -10.85 -9.62 -11.87
C THR A 298 -11.61 -10.88 -11.47
N PRO A 299 -10.99 -11.78 -10.68
CA PRO A 299 -11.61 -13.06 -10.32
C PRO A 299 -12.82 -12.85 -9.40
N GLU A 300 -13.77 -13.77 -9.44
CA GLU A 300 -15.05 -13.65 -8.73
C GLU A 300 -14.85 -13.49 -7.22
N TRP A 301 -13.93 -14.24 -6.61
CA TRP A 301 -13.63 -14.12 -5.19
C TRP A 301 -13.18 -12.70 -4.78
N LEU A 302 -12.49 -11.96 -5.67
CA LEU A 302 -12.07 -10.59 -5.40
C LEU A 302 -13.23 -9.61 -5.58
N LYS A 303 -14.12 -9.86 -6.56
CA LYS A 303 -15.35 -9.08 -6.72
C LYS A 303 -16.27 -9.20 -5.50
N GLU A 304 -16.35 -10.41 -4.91
CA GLU A 304 -17.09 -10.63 -3.66
C GLU A 304 -16.51 -9.82 -2.49
N ILE A 305 -15.18 -9.80 -2.33
CA ILE A 305 -14.50 -8.98 -1.31
C ILE A 305 -14.74 -7.48 -1.56
N ASN A 306 -14.65 -7.03 -2.81
CA ASN A 306 -14.91 -5.63 -3.16
C ASN A 306 -16.36 -5.21 -2.86
N ASN A 307 -17.33 -6.08 -3.16
CA ASN A 307 -18.74 -5.85 -2.85
C ASN A 307 -18.97 -5.79 -1.32
N LEU A 308 -18.32 -6.67 -0.56
CA LEU A 308 -18.37 -6.65 0.90
C LEU A 308 -17.78 -5.35 1.47
N HIS A 309 -16.60 -4.94 0.96
CA HIS A 309 -15.99 -3.67 1.36
C HIS A 309 -16.91 -2.49 1.09
N LEU A 310 -17.50 -2.43 -0.12
CA LEU A 310 -18.42 -1.36 -0.48
C LEU A 310 -19.66 -1.34 0.45
N ALA A 311 -20.21 -2.50 0.78
CA ALA A 311 -21.36 -2.61 1.68
C ALA A 311 -21.05 -2.15 3.11
N GLU A 312 -19.85 -2.44 3.64
CA GLU A 312 -19.45 -2.08 4.99
C GLU A 312 -18.95 -0.64 5.13
N THR A 313 -18.27 -0.12 4.11
CA THR A 313 -17.55 1.17 4.19
C THR A 313 -18.17 2.29 3.36
N THR A 314 -19.09 1.95 2.46
CA THR A 314 -19.64 2.86 1.42
C THR A 314 -18.55 3.44 0.49
N MET A 315 -17.43 2.75 0.34
CA MET A 315 -16.30 3.15 -0.49
C MET A 315 -15.89 2.02 -1.43
N SER A 316 -15.57 2.37 -2.68
CA SER A 316 -15.00 1.42 -3.64
C SER A 316 -13.60 0.98 -3.21
N MET A 317 -13.28 -0.29 -3.45
CA MET A 317 -11.94 -0.80 -3.23
C MET A 317 -10.97 -0.25 -4.28
N ASP A 318 -9.94 0.44 -3.82
CA ASP A 318 -8.97 1.09 -4.71
C ASP A 318 -7.68 0.27 -4.92
N THR A 319 -7.40 -0.71 -4.05
CA THR A 319 -6.11 -1.40 -4.03
C THR A 319 -6.20 -2.77 -3.35
N ASP A 320 -5.27 -3.66 -3.67
CA ASP A 320 -5.23 -5.03 -3.13
C ASP A 320 -4.06 -5.28 -2.14
N ARG A 321 -3.16 -4.31 -1.97
CA ARG A 321 -1.96 -4.45 -1.13
C ARG A 321 -2.24 -4.67 0.36
N PHE A 322 -3.36 -4.13 0.87
CA PHE A 322 -3.76 -4.35 2.28
C PHE A 322 -4.21 -5.78 2.50
N ARG A 323 -4.90 -6.37 1.53
CA ARG A 323 -5.27 -7.78 1.54
C ARG A 323 -4.02 -8.65 1.54
N PHE A 324 -3.08 -8.39 0.61
CA PHE A 324 -1.79 -9.09 0.60
C PHE A 324 -1.12 -9.07 1.98
N MET A 325 -1.04 -7.89 2.58
CA MET A 325 -0.40 -7.70 3.87
C MET A 325 -1.10 -8.52 4.97
N MET A 326 -2.41 -8.42 5.10
CA MET A 326 -3.15 -9.06 6.19
C MET A 326 -3.24 -10.57 6.01
N GLU A 327 -3.52 -11.07 4.79
CA GLU A 327 -3.58 -12.51 4.52
C GLU A 327 -2.21 -13.17 4.70
N MET A 328 -1.14 -12.59 4.13
CA MET A 328 0.21 -13.14 4.25
C MET A 328 0.74 -13.05 5.69
N PHE A 329 0.41 -11.98 6.42
CA PHE A 329 0.75 -11.86 7.84
C PHE A 329 0.05 -12.95 8.66
N ALA A 330 -1.24 -13.17 8.45
CA ALA A 330 -2.00 -14.22 9.13
C ALA A 330 -1.41 -15.62 8.82
N GLU A 331 -1.18 -15.91 7.55
CA GLU A 331 -0.56 -17.17 7.13
C GLU A 331 0.84 -17.35 7.73
N ALA A 332 1.63 -16.28 7.82
CA ALA A 332 2.96 -16.33 8.43
C ALA A 332 2.91 -16.70 9.91
N THR A 333 1.92 -16.23 10.68
CA THR A 333 1.72 -16.62 12.08
C THR A 333 1.38 -18.11 12.23
N ILE A 334 0.55 -18.64 11.31
CA ILE A 334 0.16 -20.04 11.28
C ILE A 334 1.35 -20.92 10.89
N LYS A 335 2.05 -20.56 9.81
CA LYS A 335 3.19 -21.31 9.27
C LYS A 335 4.38 -21.37 10.23
N SER A 336 4.70 -20.25 10.89
CA SER A 336 5.77 -20.19 11.89
C SER A 336 5.36 -20.80 13.23
N ASN A 337 4.08 -21.02 13.44
CA ASN A 337 3.50 -21.38 14.74
C ASN A 337 3.94 -20.42 15.87
N SER A 338 4.10 -19.11 15.57
CA SER A 338 4.69 -18.11 16.46
C SER A 338 4.04 -16.74 16.28
N PHE A 339 4.17 -15.90 17.31
CA PHE A 339 3.89 -14.46 17.25
C PHE A 339 5.16 -13.60 17.39
N GLU A 340 6.34 -14.25 17.39
CA GLU A 340 7.60 -13.55 17.44
C GLU A 340 7.92 -12.92 16.09
N PRO A 341 8.25 -11.61 16.03
CA PRO A 341 8.57 -10.89 14.78
C PRO A 341 9.62 -11.57 13.93
N LYS A 342 10.64 -12.18 14.55
CA LYS A 342 11.68 -12.93 13.83
C LYS A 342 11.13 -14.14 13.08
N ASP A 343 10.29 -14.94 13.74
CA ASP A 343 9.74 -16.16 13.15
C ASP A 343 8.75 -15.83 12.03
N ILE A 344 7.92 -14.77 12.23
CA ILE A 344 7.01 -14.27 11.22
C ILE A 344 7.78 -13.72 10.01
N ALA A 345 8.86 -12.98 10.23
CA ALA A 345 9.72 -12.48 9.16
C ALA A 345 10.31 -13.63 8.32
N ILE A 346 10.82 -14.68 8.95
CA ILE A 346 11.33 -15.88 8.25
C ILE A 346 10.20 -16.55 7.46
N ALA A 347 8.98 -16.66 8.03
CA ALA A 347 7.84 -17.30 7.38
C ALA A 347 7.32 -16.52 6.18
N LEU A 348 7.44 -15.18 6.18
CA LEU A 348 7.08 -14.31 5.06
C LEU A 348 8.02 -14.44 3.86
N GLU A 349 9.29 -14.83 4.07
CA GLU A 349 10.26 -14.98 2.99
C GLU A 349 9.84 -16.04 1.98
N ASN A 350 9.89 -15.71 0.70
CA ASN A 350 9.43 -16.55 -0.42
C ASN A 350 7.96 -17.01 -0.30
N MET A 351 7.18 -16.37 0.56
CA MET A 351 5.75 -16.66 0.67
C MET A 351 5.05 -16.20 -0.60
N LYS A 352 4.18 -17.06 -1.10
CA LYS A 352 3.25 -16.74 -2.18
C LYS A 352 1.90 -16.41 -1.58
N GLY A 353 1.26 -15.40 -2.15
CA GLY A 353 -0.11 -15.04 -1.86
C GLY A 353 -0.95 -15.05 -3.14
N ARG A 354 -2.23 -14.87 -2.99
CA ARG A 354 -3.21 -14.83 -4.07
C ARG A 354 -3.34 -13.38 -4.57
N GLY A 355 -3.12 -13.13 -5.87
CA GLY A 355 -3.35 -11.83 -6.51
C GLY A 355 -4.48 -11.87 -7.51
N ALA A 356 -4.93 -10.71 -8.00
CA ALA A 356 -5.96 -10.59 -9.02
C ALA A 356 -5.55 -11.25 -10.35
N TYR A 357 -4.27 -11.20 -10.69
CA TYR A 357 -3.73 -11.69 -11.96
C TYR A 357 -2.71 -12.81 -11.78
N GLY A 358 -2.89 -13.65 -10.77
CA GLY A 358 -2.00 -14.75 -10.44
C GLY A 358 -1.29 -14.56 -9.10
N ASP A 359 -0.32 -15.44 -8.80
CA ASP A 359 0.38 -15.42 -7.52
C ASP A 359 1.16 -14.12 -7.30
N VAL A 360 1.11 -13.59 -6.10
CA VAL A 360 2.05 -12.60 -5.58
C VAL A 360 3.18 -13.30 -4.84
N LEU A 361 4.37 -12.71 -4.80
CA LEU A 361 5.54 -13.30 -4.16
C LEU A 361 6.24 -12.27 -3.27
N MET A 362 6.43 -12.57 -2.00
CA MET A 362 7.32 -11.82 -1.12
C MET A 362 8.75 -12.31 -1.32
N ARG A 363 9.59 -11.53 -2.01
CA ARG A 363 10.96 -11.91 -2.33
C ARG A 363 11.83 -11.91 -1.07
N LYS A 364 12.59 -13.01 -0.87
CA LYS A 364 13.45 -13.22 0.29
C LYS A 364 14.62 -12.24 0.36
N GLU A 365 15.19 -11.89 -0.79
CA GLU A 365 16.43 -11.13 -0.88
C GLU A 365 16.30 -9.70 -0.34
N ASP A 366 15.09 -9.11 -0.45
CA ASP A 366 14.88 -7.70 -0.12
C ASP A 366 13.52 -7.39 0.53
N HIS A 367 12.72 -8.41 0.80
CA HIS A 367 11.37 -8.30 1.37
C HIS A 367 10.44 -7.37 0.57
N GLN A 368 10.59 -7.38 -0.76
CA GLN A 368 9.74 -6.71 -1.71
C GLN A 368 8.69 -7.66 -2.26
N ILE A 369 7.41 -7.27 -2.19
CA ILE A 369 6.34 -8.02 -2.87
C ILE A 369 6.40 -7.81 -4.39
N HIS A 370 6.09 -8.85 -5.15
CA HIS A 370 6.03 -8.86 -6.61
C HIS A 370 4.67 -9.36 -7.09
N PHE A 371 4.03 -8.61 -7.98
CA PHE A 371 2.73 -8.92 -8.60
C PHE A 371 2.63 -8.28 -9.98
N ASP A 372 1.66 -8.72 -10.79
CA ASP A 372 1.36 -8.11 -12.09
C ASP A 372 0.67 -6.75 -11.86
N ILE A 373 1.00 -5.77 -12.69
CA ILE A 373 0.52 -4.39 -12.57
C ILE A 373 -0.47 -4.11 -13.70
N VAL A 374 -1.62 -3.51 -13.36
CA VAL A 374 -2.59 -3.00 -14.33
C VAL A 374 -2.43 -1.49 -14.51
N ALA A 375 -2.55 -1.02 -15.74
CA ALA A 375 -2.67 0.39 -16.06
C ALA A 375 -4.15 0.71 -16.30
N GLY A 376 -4.72 1.59 -15.49
CA GLY A 376 -6.10 2.04 -15.57
C GLY A 376 -6.19 3.49 -16.05
N LEU A 377 -7.03 3.76 -17.03
CA LEU A 377 -7.43 5.09 -17.48
C LEU A 377 -8.65 5.53 -16.69
N VAL A 378 -8.62 6.71 -16.10
CA VAL A 378 -9.81 7.31 -15.48
C VAL A 378 -10.82 7.70 -16.56
N SER A 379 -12.01 7.13 -16.49
CA SER A 379 -13.05 7.22 -17.52
C SER A 379 -14.44 7.27 -16.89
N ASN A 380 -15.37 7.94 -17.55
CA ASN A 380 -16.80 7.89 -17.24
C ASN A 380 -17.56 6.79 -18.02
N LYS A 381 -16.85 6.01 -18.85
CA LYS A 381 -17.39 4.86 -19.58
C LYS A 381 -17.06 3.58 -18.82
N VAL A 382 -17.66 3.40 -17.66
CA VAL A 382 -17.40 2.29 -16.71
C VAL A 382 -18.71 1.73 -16.17
N GLU A 383 -18.73 0.43 -15.87
CA GLU A 383 -19.91 -0.21 -15.29
C GLU A 383 -20.05 0.09 -13.80
N LYS A 384 -18.92 0.12 -13.07
CA LYS A 384 -18.85 0.36 -11.64
C LYS A 384 -18.10 1.67 -11.36
N PRO A 385 -18.80 2.81 -11.27
CA PRO A 385 -18.16 4.06 -10.89
C PRO A 385 -17.62 4.01 -9.46
N ILE A 386 -16.55 4.77 -9.20
CA ILE A 386 -15.99 4.94 -7.86
C ILE A 386 -17.07 5.53 -6.95
N GLN A 387 -17.24 4.88 -5.81
CA GLN A 387 -17.98 5.41 -4.67
C GLN A 387 -17.00 5.77 -3.56
N TYR A 388 -17.24 6.89 -2.94
CA TYR A 388 -16.46 7.34 -1.79
C TYR A 388 -17.37 8.00 -0.78
N ARG A 389 -17.49 7.40 0.43
CA ARG A 389 -18.38 7.83 1.51
C ARG A 389 -19.83 7.99 1.07
N GLY A 390 -20.33 7.04 0.27
CA GLY A 390 -21.70 6.99 -0.22
C GLY A 390 -21.99 7.87 -1.44
N GLU A 391 -21.04 8.69 -1.89
CA GLU A 391 -21.17 9.47 -3.11
C GLU A 391 -20.63 8.70 -4.32
N ASN A 392 -21.38 8.75 -5.43
CA ASN A 392 -21.00 8.16 -6.71
C ASN A 392 -20.46 9.25 -7.64
N PHE A 393 -19.24 9.07 -8.15
CA PHE A 393 -18.56 10.10 -8.97
C PHE A 393 -18.73 9.89 -10.47
N GLY A 394 -19.50 8.89 -10.93
CA GLY A 394 -19.79 8.67 -12.36
C GLY A 394 -18.56 8.28 -13.18
N MET A 395 -17.42 8.02 -12.56
CA MET A 395 -16.17 7.64 -13.21
C MET A 395 -15.39 6.62 -12.39
N ALA A 396 -14.54 5.84 -13.06
CA ALA A 396 -13.58 4.92 -12.44
C ALA A 396 -12.45 4.60 -13.42
N TYR A 397 -11.69 3.56 -13.11
CA TYR A 397 -10.65 3.08 -14.02
C TYR A 397 -11.21 2.10 -15.06
N SER A 398 -10.77 2.23 -16.31
CA SER A 398 -10.87 1.19 -17.34
C SER A 398 -9.47 0.69 -17.69
N THR A 399 -9.30 -0.62 -17.88
CA THR A 399 -8.00 -1.22 -18.20
C THR A 399 -7.51 -0.78 -19.57
N VAL A 400 -6.30 -0.22 -19.62
CA VAL A 400 -5.59 0.14 -20.87
C VAL A 400 -4.31 -0.64 -21.07
N GLY A 401 -3.89 -1.42 -20.08
CA GLY A 401 -2.73 -2.30 -20.19
C GLY A 401 -2.52 -3.17 -18.97
N LYS A 402 -1.89 -4.33 -19.20
CA LYS A 402 -1.40 -5.23 -18.15
C LYS A 402 0.09 -5.43 -18.35
N ILE A 403 0.85 -5.32 -17.28
CA ILE A 403 2.29 -5.41 -17.27
C ILE A 403 2.68 -6.54 -16.31
N SER A 404 3.33 -7.57 -16.87
CA SER A 404 3.72 -8.74 -16.07
C SER A 404 4.72 -8.34 -14.98
N LYS A 405 4.62 -8.97 -13.82
CA LYS A 405 5.63 -8.85 -12.75
C LYS A 405 7.03 -9.15 -13.25
N LYS A 406 7.21 -10.03 -14.27
CA LYS A 406 8.52 -10.31 -14.88
C LYS A 406 9.14 -9.08 -15.52
N ASP A 407 8.34 -8.20 -16.13
CA ASP A 407 8.81 -7.02 -16.84
C ASP A 407 9.16 -5.86 -15.89
N VAL A 408 8.67 -5.91 -14.65
CA VAL A 408 8.89 -4.91 -13.62
C VAL A 408 9.72 -5.41 -12.44
N THR A 409 10.06 -6.70 -12.39
CA THR A 409 10.97 -7.23 -11.39
C THR A 409 12.39 -6.75 -11.68
N LEU A 410 12.92 -5.94 -10.79
CA LEU A 410 14.26 -5.37 -10.89
C LEU A 410 15.25 -6.16 -10.02
N LYS A 411 16.53 -6.14 -10.39
CA LYS A 411 17.60 -6.64 -9.52
C LYS A 411 17.64 -5.78 -8.26
N THR A 412 17.79 -6.42 -7.12
CA THR A 412 17.99 -5.73 -5.85
C THR A 412 19.48 -5.53 -5.55
N THR A 413 19.78 -4.45 -4.83
CA THR A 413 21.09 -4.15 -4.25
C THR A 413 21.08 -4.35 -2.73
N CYS A 414 20.06 -5.04 -2.22
CA CYS A 414 19.90 -5.27 -0.79
C CYS A 414 20.98 -6.23 -0.25
N GLU A 415 21.67 -5.80 0.78
CA GLU A 415 22.65 -6.58 1.55
C GLU A 415 22.23 -6.58 3.04
N MET A 416 21.00 -7.08 3.32
CA MET A 416 20.46 -7.06 4.68
C MET A 416 21.22 -8.01 5.60
N LYS A 417 21.49 -7.53 6.83
CA LYS A 417 21.95 -8.38 7.91
C LYS A 417 20.79 -9.22 8.42
N ARG A 418 21.01 -10.52 8.52
CA ARG A 418 20.04 -11.48 9.07
C ARG A 418 20.36 -11.82 10.52
N PRO A 419 19.35 -11.99 11.39
CA PRO A 419 19.55 -12.35 12.80
C PRO A 419 19.98 -13.81 12.99
#